data_59a7924a85dcf7a5150b986b51f67086
#
_entry.id   59a7924a85dcf7a5150b986b51f67086
#
_cell.length_a   1.000
_cell.length_b   1.000
_cell.length_c   1.000
_cell.angle_alpha   90.00
_cell.angle_beta   90.00
_cell.angle_gamma   90.00
#
_symmetry.space_group_name_H-M   'P 1'
#
loop_
_entity.id
_entity.type
_entity.pdbx_description
1 polymer ?
#
loop_
_entity_poly.entity_id
_entity_poly.type
_entity_poly.pdbx_seq_one_letter_code
_entity_poly.pdbx_strand_id
1 'polypeptide(L)'
;MQTATLRGERLLIVEDEPLIAIDLQATLEREGARVIRAHTMPEALRYAYSAALSAGVLDFRVGSDNADPVCEALTQREVPFIFFTGLSGALPERWAATPIVPKPAAPETIIGALKFVLSPEAREIVLRSQRGDGDRNLARIEEAISAGEERIMLVRRCIARLASTGADTSVGERVVATMAKVLDNMRAHRQLSANLSSKLVR
;
A
#
# COMPACT_ATOMS: atom_id res chain seq x y z
N MET A 1 20.58 5.62 -15.39
CA MET A 1 19.15 5.94 -15.69
C MET A 1 18.30 5.07 -14.77
N GLN A 2 17.62 5.66 -13.78
CA GLN A 2 16.65 4.92 -12.99
C GLN A 2 15.49 4.54 -13.93
N THR A 3 15.21 3.25 -14.05
CA THR A 3 14.02 2.79 -14.78
C THR A 3 12.79 3.23 -14.00
N ALA A 4 11.97 4.10 -14.59
CA ALA A 4 10.71 4.56 -14.01
C ALA A 4 9.83 3.35 -13.66
N THR A 5 9.51 3.20 -12.38
CA THR A 5 8.99 1.95 -11.81
C THR A 5 7.47 1.86 -11.74
N LEU A 6 6.79 3.01 -11.96
CA LEU A 6 5.32 3.12 -12.03
C LEU A 6 4.85 3.59 -13.43
N ARG A 7 5.66 3.32 -14.45
CA ARG A 7 5.38 3.76 -15.82
C ARG A 7 4.07 3.16 -16.33
N GLY A 8 3.16 4.05 -16.74
CA GLY A 8 1.86 3.70 -17.30
C GLY A 8 0.75 3.51 -16.27
N GLU A 9 1.10 3.43 -14.97
CA GLU A 9 0.11 3.33 -13.91
C GLU A 9 -0.67 4.64 -13.74
N ARG A 10 -1.96 4.50 -13.46
CA ARG A 10 -2.86 5.63 -13.18
C ARG A 10 -3.28 5.57 -11.71
N LEU A 11 -2.83 6.53 -10.93
CA LEU A 11 -2.98 6.53 -9.49
C LEU A 11 -3.94 7.62 -9.05
N LEU A 12 -4.84 7.29 -8.12
CA LEU A 12 -5.68 8.25 -7.42
C LEU A 12 -5.01 8.61 -6.08
N ILE A 13 -4.77 9.88 -5.84
CA ILE A 13 -4.40 10.41 -4.53
C ILE A 13 -5.65 11.05 -3.93
N VAL A 14 -5.98 10.67 -2.69
CA VAL A 14 -7.03 11.30 -1.88
C VAL A 14 -6.37 11.90 -0.65
N GLU A 15 -6.27 13.22 -0.63
CA GLU A 15 -5.51 13.99 0.36
C GLU A 15 -6.03 15.42 0.39
N ASP A 16 -6.48 15.89 1.55
CA ASP A 16 -7.01 17.25 1.72
C ASP A 16 -5.92 18.30 2.00
N GLU A 17 -4.74 17.90 2.45
CA GLU A 17 -3.61 18.79 2.61
C GLU A 17 -2.90 19.06 1.27
N PRO A 18 -3.01 20.28 0.68
CA PRO A 18 -2.52 20.53 -0.67
C PRO A 18 -1.02 20.31 -0.84
N LEU A 19 -0.23 20.62 0.18
CA LEU A 19 1.24 20.48 0.12
C LEU A 19 1.64 18.99 0.09
N ILE A 20 0.98 18.14 0.89
CA ILE A 20 1.21 16.71 0.90
C ILE A 20 0.79 16.11 -0.45
N ALA A 21 -0.37 16.49 -0.96
CA ALA A 21 -0.87 15.99 -2.25
C ALA A 21 0.04 16.38 -3.42
N ILE A 22 0.60 17.61 -3.43
CA ILE A 22 1.53 18.08 -4.47
C ILE A 22 2.86 17.30 -4.41
N ASP A 23 3.44 17.17 -3.22
CA ASP A 23 4.70 16.44 -3.04
C ASP A 23 4.56 14.96 -3.42
N LEU A 24 3.46 14.33 -3.00
CA LEU A 24 3.14 12.96 -3.34
C LEU A 24 2.95 12.79 -4.86
N GLN A 25 2.20 13.70 -5.51
CA GLN A 25 2.06 13.70 -6.97
C GLN A 25 3.42 13.79 -7.66
N ALA A 26 4.24 14.80 -7.30
CA ALA A 26 5.55 15.01 -7.90
C ALA A 26 6.46 13.78 -7.74
N THR A 27 6.35 13.10 -6.60
CA THR A 27 7.07 11.87 -6.30
C THR A 27 6.65 10.73 -7.23
N LEU A 28 5.35 10.49 -7.37
CA LEU A 28 4.82 9.39 -8.18
C LEU A 28 4.98 9.66 -9.68
N GLU A 29 4.86 10.91 -10.13
CA GLU A 29 5.08 11.28 -11.53
C GLU A 29 6.55 11.14 -11.95
N ARG A 30 7.51 11.40 -11.05
CA ARG A 30 8.92 11.10 -11.31
C ARG A 30 9.19 9.61 -11.56
N GLU A 31 8.37 8.74 -10.95
CA GLU A 31 8.40 7.30 -11.19
C GLU A 31 7.61 6.86 -12.44
N GLY A 32 7.05 7.81 -13.20
CA GLY A 32 6.38 7.58 -14.48
C GLY A 32 4.89 7.28 -14.37
N ALA A 33 4.28 7.45 -13.19
CA ALA A 33 2.84 7.32 -13.01
C ALA A 33 2.09 8.52 -13.60
N ARG A 34 0.80 8.33 -13.90
CA ARG A 34 -0.17 9.39 -14.14
C ARG A 34 -1.03 9.55 -12.91
N VAL A 35 -1.06 10.75 -12.34
CA VAL A 35 -1.72 11.00 -11.06
C VAL A 35 -2.99 11.83 -11.24
N ILE A 36 -4.05 11.40 -10.58
CA ILE A 36 -5.29 12.15 -10.37
C ILE A 36 -5.35 12.50 -8.89
N ARG A 37 -5.57 13.77 -8.55
CA ARG A 37 -5.74 14.20 -7.16
C ARG A 37 -7.21 14.50 -6.88
N ALA A 38 -7.63 14.15 -5.69
CA ALA A 38 -8.89 14.55 -5.08
C ALA A 38 -8.60 15.14 -3.70
N HIS A 39 -9.14 16.33 -3.44
CA HIS A 39 -8.96 17.05 -2.18
C HIS A 39 -10.23 17.00 -1.32
N THR A 40 -11.31 16.48 -1.87
CA THR A 40 -12.60 16.36 -1.19
C THR A 40 -13.22 14.98 -1.44
N MET A 41 -14.08 14.54 -0.53
CA MET A 41 -14.78 13.26 -0.69
C MET A 41 -15.63 13.17 -1.97
N PRO A 42 -16.40 14.21 -2.38
CA PRO A 42 -17.12 14.17 -3.66
C PRO A 42 -16.23 13.99 -4.88
N GLU A 43 -15.08 14.66 -4.91
CA GLU A 43 -14.09 14.47 -5.99
C GLU A 43 -13.51 13.05 -5.99
N ALA A 44 -13.11 12.56 -4.82
CA ALA A 44 -12.56 11.23 -4.64
C ALA A 44 -13.54 10.15 -5.11
N LEU A 45 -14.79 10.23 -4.72
CA LEU A 45 -15.85 9.32 -5.15
C LEU A 45 -16.07 9.39 -6.67
N ARG A 46 -16.15 10.59 -7.23
CA ARG A 46 -16.28 10.75 -8.68
C ARG A 46 -15.18 10.03 -9.43
N TYR A 47 -13.93 10.20 -9.03
CA TYR A 47 -12.80 9.53 -9.69
C TYR A 47 -12.76 8.03 -9.37
N ALA A 48 -13.07 7.62 -8.14
CA ALA A 48 -13.13 6.22 -7.78
C ALA A 48 -14.15 5.45 -8.63
N TYR A 49 -15.27 6.06 -9.02
CA TYR A 49 -16.28 5.41 -9.87
C TYR A 49 -16.00 5.51 -11.37
N SER A 50 -15.42 6.61 -11.87
CA SER A 50 -15.38 6.91 -13.30
C SER A 50 -14.01 6.75 -13.95
N ALA A 51 -12.90 6.95 -13.22
CA ALA A 51 -11.58 6.94 -13.81
C ALA A 51 -11.04 5.50 -13.99
N ALA A 52 -10.27 5.27 -15.05
CA ALA A 52 -9.49 4.04 -15.18
C ALA A 52 -8.27 4.14 -14.26
N LEU A 53 -8.29 3.45 -13.14
CA LEU A 53 -7.28 3.50 -12.09
C LEU A 53 -6.53 2.17 -12.00
N SER A 54 -5.24 2.23 -11.72
CA SER A 54 -4.41 1.08 -11.39
C SER A 54 -4.35 0.85 -9.88
N ALA A 55 -4.26 1.92 -9.09
CA ALA A 55 -4.27 1.88 -7.62
C ALA A 55 -4.67 3.24 -7.00
N GLY A 56 -4.93 3.23 -5.68
CA GLY A 56 -5.17 4.42 -4.86
C GLY A 56 -4.11 4.63 -3.77
N VAL A 57 -3.86 5.90 -3.42
CA VAL A 57 -3.15 6.34 -2.21
C VAL A 57 -4.10 7.23 -1.45
N LEU A 58 -4.57 6.77 -0.30
CA LEU A 58 -5.66 7.42 0.41
C LEU A 58 -5.21 7.89 1.79
N ASP A 59 -5.42 9.17 2.12
CA ASP A 59 -5.57 9.49 3.53
C ASP A 59 -6.94 8.96 3.99
N PHE A 60 -6.97 8.34 5.16
CA PHE A 60 -8.21 7.85 5.73
C PHE A 60 -9.11 9.00 6.26
N ARG A 61 -8.51 10.13 6.63
CA ARG A 61 -9.22 11.35 7.05
C ARG A 61 -9.07 12.41 5.98
N VAL A 62 -10.19 12.87 5.45
CA VAL A 62 -10.26 13.94 4.42
C VAL A 62 -11.21 15.02 4.94
N GLY A 63 -10.66 16.07 5.51
CA GLY A 63 -11.43 17.09 6.24
C GLY A 63 -12.13 16.48 7.46
N SER A 64 -13.45 16.59 7.50
CA SER A 64 -14.30 15.97 8.54
C SER A 64 -14.70 14.53 8.24
N ASP A 65 -14.49 14.07 7.01
CA ASP A 65 -14.99 12.78 6.52
C ASP A 65 -13.92 11.70 6.65
N ASN A 66 -14.35 10.45 6.55
CA ASN A 66 -13.45 9.31 6.36
C ASN A 66 -13.52 8.78 4.93
N ALA A 67 -12.47 8.11 4.49
CA ALA A 67 -12.36 7.60 3.13
C ALA A 67 -13.11 6.27 2.89
N ASP A 68 -13.87 5.76 3.85
CA ASP A 68 -14.62 4.52 3.74
C ASP A 68 -15.42 4.39 2.43
N PRO A 69 -16.24 5.39 2.01
CA PRO A 69 -16.99 5.28 0.77
C PRO A 69 -16.09 5.16 -0.48
N VAL A 70 -14.93 5.80 -0.47
CA VAL A 70 -13.94 5.70 -1.55
C VAL A 70 -13.29 4.33 -1.56
N CYS A 71 -12.93 3.80 -0.38
CA CYS A 71 -12.40 2.44 -0.24
C CYS A 71 -13.37 1.40 -0.79
N GLU A 72 -14.66 1.52 -0.47
CA GLU A 72 -15.72 0.66 -0.99
C GLU A 72 -15.84 0.74 -2.51
N ALA A 73 -15.85 1.95 -3.07
CA ALA A 73 -15.93 2.16 -4.52
C ALA A 73 -14.73 1.55 -5.26
N LEU A 74 -13.52 1.71 -4.74
CA LEU A 74 -12.30 1.12 -5.30
C LEU A 74 -12.35 -0.41 -5.20
N THR A 75 -12.77 -0.95 -4.05
CA THR A 75 -12.90 -2.39 -3.81
C THR A 75 -13.89 -3.03 -4.78
N GLN A 76 -15.07 -2.41 -5.00
CA GLN A 76 -16.07 -2.90 -5.96
C GLN A 76 -15.52 -2.96 -7.40
N ARG A 77 -14.57 -2.09 -7.72
CA ARG A 77 -13.94 -2.02 -9.05
C ARG A 77 -12.62 -2.78 -9.14
N GLU A 78 -12.26 -3.52 -8.10
CA GLU A 78 -11.02 -4.28 -8.03
C GLU A 78 -9.76 -3.40 -8.22
N VAL A 79 -9.82 -2.17 -7.74
CA VAL A 79 -8.70 -1.25 -7.71
C VAL A 79 -8.05 -1.33 -6.34
N PRO A 80 -6.83 -1.87 -6.21
CA PRO A 80 -6.13 -1.95 -4.94
C PRO A 80 -5.73 -0.56 -4.47
N PHE A 81 -5.59 -0.38 -3.17
CA PHE A 81 -5.15 0.89 -2.59
C PHE A 81 -4.29 0.67 -1.34
N ILE A 82 -3.57 1.71 -0.98
CA ILE A 82 -2.82 1.81 0.26
C ILE A 82 -3.34 3.01 1.06
N PHE A 83 -3.18 2.96 2.37
CA PHE A 83 -3.37 4.15 3.20
C PHE A 83 -2.04 4.88 3.38
N PHE A 84 -2.09 6.20 3.23
CA PHE A 84 -1.00 7.12 3.60
C PHE A 84 -1.58 8.12 4.60
N THR A 85 -1.47 7.80 5.90
CA THR A 85 -2.21 8.51 6.94
C THR A 85 -1.37 8.73 8.19
N GLY A 86 -1.64 9.84 8.90
CA GLY A 86 -1.08 10.12 10.22
C GLY A 86 -1.77 9.38 11.37
N LEU A 87 -2.91 8.72 11.10
CA LEU A 87 -3.68 8.00 12.10
C LEU A 87 -3.07 6.61 12.36
N SER A 88 -2.35 6.48 13.45
CA SER A 88 -1.68 5.23 13.86
C SER A 88 -2.59 4.23 14.62
N GLY A 89 -3.92 4.45 14.70
CA GLY A 89 -4.68 3.66 15.65
C GLY A 89 -6.14 3.33 15.41
N ALA A 90 -6.80 3.80 14.36
CA ALA A 90 -8.26 3.66 14.26
C ALA A 90 -8.82 3.43 12.85
N LEU A 91 -8.14 2.64 12.04
CA LEU A 91 -8.78 2.15 10.82
C LEU A 91 -9.84 1.11 11.19
N PRO A 92 -11.01 1.12 10.52
CA PRO A 92 -12.00 0.06 10.69
C PRO A 92 -11.39 -1.32 10.41
N GLU A 93 -11.83 -2.32 11.16
CA GLU A 93 -11.31 -3.69 11.08
C GLU A 93 -11.35 -4.25 9.64
N ARG A 94 -12.37 -3.89 8.87
CA ARG A 94 -12.51 -4.29 7.47
C ARG A 94 -11.34 -3.87 6.57
N TRP A 95 -10.58 -2.85 6.96
CA TRP A 95 -9.39 -2.39 6.24
C TRP A 95 -8.07 -2.83 6.87
N ALA A 96 -8.13 -3.66 7.91
CA ALA A 96 -6.96 -4.07 8.69
C ALA A 96 -5.84 -4.72 7.86
N ALA A 97 -6.19 -5.38 6.76
CA ALA A 97 -5.21 -6.00 5.86
C ALA A 97 -4.76 -5.09 4.69
N THR A 98 -5.27 -3.86 4.61
CA THR A 98 -4.80 -2.87 3.63
C THR A 98 -3.44 -2.33 4.06
N PRO A 99 -2.45 -2.27 3.16
CA PRO A 99 -1.14 -1.72 3.50
C PRO A 99 -1.23 -0.27 3.95
N ILE A 100 -0.56 0.04 5.07
CA ILE A 100 -0.51 1.37 5.67
C ILE A 100 0.90 1.91 5.60
N VAL A 101 1.03 3.12 5.09
CA VAL A 101 2.25 3.93 5.15
C VAL A 101 1.97 5.09 6.10
N PRO A 102 2.60 5.13 7.28
CA PRO A 102 2.38 6.22 8.23
C PRO A 102 3.01 7.51 7.73
N LYS A 103 2.32 8.64 7.91
CA LYS A 103 2.87 10.00 7.71
C LYS A 103 3.75 10.40 8.90
N PRO A 104 4.92 11.05 8.67
CA PRO A 104 5.58 11.25 7.38
C PRO A 104 6.34 9.99 6.92
N ALA A 105 6.45 9.79 5.62
CA ALA A 105 7.20 8.67 5.06
C ALA A 105 8.16 9.12 3.96
N ALA A 106 9.26 8.37 3.81
CA ALA A 106 10.16 8.55 2.69
C ALA A 106 9.47 8.14 1.37
N PRO A 107 9.75 8.82 0.24
CA PRO A 107 9.19 8.51 -1.07
C PRO A 107 9.28 7.03 -1.44
N GLU A 108 10.40 6.39 -1.14
CA GLU A 108 10.68 4.99 -1.46
C GLU A 108 9.71 4.03 -0.73
N THR A 109 9.23 4.42 0.45
CA THR A 109 8.27 3.62 1.23
C THR A 109 6.91 3.59 0.52
N ILE A 110 6.45 4.74 0.04
CA ILE A 110 5.17 4.87 -0.68
C ILE A 110 5.25 4.12 -2.02
N ILE A 111 6.34 4.33 -2.76
CA ILE A 111 6.61 3.66 -4.04
C ILE A 111 6.66 2.14 -3.84
N GLY A 112 7.33 1.68 -2.79
CA GLY A 112 7.42 0.26 -2.45
C GLY A 112 6.06 -0.36 -2.12
N ALA A 113 5.23 0.33 -1.35
CA ALA A 113 3.88 -0.12 -1.02
C ALA A 113 2.98 -0.17 -2.28
N LEU A 114 3.08 0.82 -3.17
CA LEU A 114 2.35 0.82 -4.44
C LEU A 114 2.79 -0.31 -5.36
N LYS A 115 4.10 -0.54 -5.50
CA LYS A 115 4.62 -1.69 -6.28
C LYS A 115 4.12 -3.03 -5.73
N PHE A 116 4.03 -3.14 -4.41
CA PHE A 116 3.50 -4.34 -3.77
C PHE A 116 2.04 -4.57 -4.19
N VAL A 117 1.15 -3.60 -4.02
CA VAL A 117 -0.28 -3.78 -4.33
C VAL A 117 -0.55 -3.88 -5.85
N LEU A 118 0.36 -3.40 -6.68
CA LEU A 118 0.28 -3.50 -8.15
C LEU A 118 0.88 -4.81 -8.68
N SER A 119 1.69 -5.53 -7.88
CA SER A 119 2.24 -6.81 -8.32
C SER A 119 1.13 -7.86 -8.49
N PRO A 120 1.17 -8.71 -9.52
CA PRO A 120 0.09 -9.67 -9.80
C PRO A 120 -0.24 -10.55 -8.62
N GLU A 121 0.78 -10.99 -7.88
CA GLU A 121 0.63 -11.92 -6.77
C GLU A 121 0.04 -11.25 -5.51
N ALA A 122 0.49 -10.03 -5.20
CA ALA A 122 -0.02 -9.30 -4.04
C ALA A 122 -1.38 -8.66 -4.32
N ARG A 123 -1.63 -8.23 -5.55
CA ARG A 123 -2.90 -7.60 -5.95
C ARG A 123 -4.10 -8.46 -5.61
N GLU A 124 -4.08 -9.74 -5.97
CA GLU A 124 -5.19 -10.65 -5.69
C GLU A 124 -5.43 -10.80 -4.19
N ILE A 125 -4.35 -10.91 -3.40
CA ILE A 125 -4.42 -11.02 -1.94
C ILE A 125 -5.01 -9.74 -1.33
N VAL A 126 -4.51 -8.57 -1.75
CA VAL A 126 -4.97 -7.26 -1.26
C VAL A 126 -6.44 -7.05 -1.60
N LEU A 127 -6.86 -7.32 -2.84
CA LEU A 127 -8.25 -7.16 -3.26
C LEU A 127 -9.22 -8.06 -2.49
N ARG A 128 -8.85 -9.30 -2.25
CA ARG A 128 -9.67 -10.22 -1.43
C ARG A 128 -9.76 -9.76 0.01
N SER A 129 -8.67 -9.26 0.57
CA SER A 129 -8.63 -8.69 1.89
C SER A 129 -9.57 -7.48 2.02
N GLN A 130 -9.53 -6.59 1.05
CA GLN A 130 -10.36 -5.39 0.99
C GLN A 130 -11.86 -5.71 0.80
N ARG A 131 -12.22 -6.89 0.28
CA ARG A 131 -13.63 -7.34 0.15
C ARG A 131 -14.25 -7.90 1.45
N GLY A 132 -13.49 -8.01 2.51
CA GLY A 132 -14.01 -8.42 3.83
C GLY A 132 -14.30 -9.92 3.97
N ASP A 133 -13.68 -10.80 3.20
CA ASP A 133 -13.73 -12.25 3.38
C ASP A 133 -12.94 -12.69 4.63
N GLY A 134 -13.40 -12.26 5.80
CA GLY A 134 -12.65 -12.18 7.07
C GLY A 134 -12.07 -13.50 7.61
N ASP A 135 -12.77 -14.65 7.53
CA ASP A 135 -12.32 -15.90 8.16
C ASP A 135 -11.29 -16.69 7.34
N ARG A 136 -11.22 -16.46 6.03
CA ARG A 136 -10.18 -17.05 5.18
C ARG A 136 -8.90 -16.22 5.13
N ASN A 137 -8.92 -15.07 5.77
CA ASN A 137 -7.91 -14.02 5.61
C ASN A 137 -6.64 -14.28 6.43
N LEU A 138 -6.74 -14.84 7.63
CA LEU A 138 -5.57 -15.08 8.50
C LEU A 138 -4.56 -16.03 7.87
N ALA A 139 -5.00 -17.14 7.31
CA ALA A 139 -4.12 -18.13 6.66
C ALA A 139 -3.42 -17.52 5.42
N ARG A 140 -4.11 -16.63 4.69
CA ARG A 140 -3.59 -15.96 3.49
C ARG A 140 -2.67 -14.79 3.79
N ILE A 141 -2.93 -14.06 4.88
CA ILE A 141 -1.99 -13.06 5.38
C ILE A 141 -0.68 -13.74 5.78
N GLU A 142 -0.75 -14.92 6.38
CA GLU A 142 0.43 -15.73 6.71
C GLU A 142 1.18 -16.19 5.46
N GLU A 143 0.46 -16.64 4.45
CA GLU A 143 1.04 -17.03 3.16
C GLU A 143 1.70 -15.84 2.44
N ALA A 144 1.07 -14.66 2.46
CA ALA A 144 1.62 -13.43 1.88
C ALA A 144 2.84 -12.93 2.65
N ILE A 145 2.86 -13.04 3.97
CA ILE A 145 4.03 -12.72 4.80
C ILE A 145 5.16 -13.68 4.45
N SER A 146 4.90 -14.98 4.39
CA SER A 146 5.89 -16.01 4.04
C SER A 146 6.49 -15.78 2.64
N ALA A 147 5.66 -15.54 1.64
CA ALA A 147 6.10 -15.23 0.28
C ALA A 147 6.92 -13.92 0.22
N GLY A 148 6.55 -12.91 1.02
CA GLY A 148 7.31 -11.67 1.15
C GLY A 148 8.68 -11.89 1.80
N GLU A 149 8.77 -12.74 2.81
CA GLU A 149 10.03 -13.14 3.47
C GLU A 149 10.96 -13.85 2.50
N GLU A 150 10.44 -14.80 1.73
CA GLU A 150 11.22 -15.50 0.70
C GLU A 150 11.78 -14.55 -0.35
N ARG A 151 10.97 -13.56 -0.78
CA ARG A 151 11.42 -12.52 -1.71
C ARG A 151 12.51 -11.64 -1.13
N ILE A 152 12.38 -11.20 0.12
CA ILE A 152 13.43 -10.44 0.81
C ILE A 152 14.71 -11.28 0.86
N MET A 153 14.60 -12.55 1.16
CA MET A 153 15.75 -13.46 1.20
C MET A 153 16.43 -13.58 -0.16
N LEU A 154 15.64 -13.71 -1.23
CA LEU A 154 16.15 -13.76 -2.61
C LEU A 154 16.88 -12.46 -2.99
N VAL A 155 16.26 -11.30 -2.72
CA VAL A 155 16.86 -9.99 -2.99
C VAL A 155 18.16 -9.80 -2.19
N ARG A 156 18.17 -10.20 -0.91
CA ARG A 156 19.40 -10.16 -0.09
C ARG A 156 20.52 -11.02 -0.66
N ARG A 157 20.22 -12.21 -1.19
CA ARG A 157 21.21 -13.05 -1.88
C ARG A 157 21.78 -12.37 -3.13
N CYS A 158 20.91 -11.72 -3.93
CA CYS A 158 21.34 -10.95 -5.10
C CYS A 158 22.25 -9.78 -4.69
N ILE A 159 21.87 -9.03 -3.65
CA ILE A 159 22.67 -7.94 -3.10
C ILE A 159 24.03 -8.44 -2.63
N ALA A 160 24.09 -9.53 -1.86
CA ALA A 160 25.35 -10.11 -1.40
C ALA A 160 26.26 -10.53 -2.56
N ARG A 161 25.68 -11.07 -3.64
CA ARG A 161 26.42 -11.45 -4.84
C ARG A 161 26.94 -10.22 -5.60
N LEU A 162 26.18 -9.15 -5.69
CA LEU A 162 26.62 -7.88 -6.28
C LEU A 162 27.70 -7.21 -5.44
N ALA A 163 27.56 -7.20 -4.12
CA ALA A 163 28.57 -6.67 -3.20
C ALA A 163 29.91 -7.37 -3.35
N SER A 164 29.92 -8.69 -3.58
CA SER A 164 31.17 -9.45 -3.80
C SER A 164 31.90 -9.07 -5.10
N THR A 165 31.22 -8.38 -6.03
CA THR A 165 31.84 -7.85 -7.26
C THR A 165 32.21 -6.38 -7.15
N GLY A 166 32.06 -5.76 -5.97
CA GLY A 166 32.35 -4.34 -5.76
C GLY A 166 31.26 -3.38 -6.28
N ALA A 167 30.09 -3.89 -6.63
CA ALA A 167 29.00 -3.05 -7.12
C ALA A 167 28.30 -2.29 -5.96
N ASP A 168 27.78 -1.09 -6.24
CA ASP A 168 26.98 -0.33 -5.28
C ASP A 168 25.64 -1.04 -5.02
N THR A 169 25.43 -1.46 -3.78
CA THR A 169 24.21 -2.17 -3.33
C THR A 169 23.23 -1.28 -2.59
N SER A 170 23.51 0.01 -2.45
CA SER A 170 22.73 0.95 -1.63
C SER A 170 21.24 1.02 -2.00
N VAL A 171 20.91 0.95 -3.29
CA VAL A 171 19.52 0.92 -3.79
C VAL A 171 18.83 -0.38 -3.38
N GLY A 172 19.50 -1.52 -3.56
CA GLY A 172 18.97 -2.82 -3.18
C GLY A 172 18.68 -2.93 -1.68
N GLU A 173 19.58 -2.41 -0.85
CA GLU A 173 19.42 -2.39 0.61
C GLU A 173 18.22 -1.54 1.04
N ARG A 174 18.01 -0.36 0.43
CA ARG A 174 16.81 0.46 0.67
C ARG A 174 15.52 -0.24 0.27
N VAL A 175 15.52 -0.93 -0.87
CA VAL A 175 14.37 -1.74 -1.31
C VAL A 175 14.04 -2.83 -0.29
N VAL A 176 15.04 -3.57 0.17
CA VAL A 176 14.87 -4.59 1.21
C VAL A 176 14.33 -4.00 2.51
N ALA A 177 14.87 -2.86 2.95
CA ALA A 177 14.40 -2.18 4.15
C ALA A 177 12.93 -1.75 4.04
N THR A 178 12.51 -1.27 2.86
CA THR A 178 11.13 -0.90 2.58
C THR A 178 10.21 -2.12 2.60
N MET A 179 10.60 -3.20 1.94
CA MET A 179 9.84 -4.46 1.95
C MET A 179 9.69 -5.02 3.36
N ALA A 180 10.76 -4.97 4.17
CA ALA A 180 10.73 -5.42 5.56
C ALA A 180 9.73 -4.62 6.40
N LYS A 181 9.69 -3.28 6.27
CA LYS A 181 8.71 -2.44 6.96
C LYS A 181 7.27 -2.78 6.58
N VAL A 182 7.01 -3.05 5.30
CA VAL A 182 5.68 -3.47 4.83
C VAL A 182 5.29 -4.80 5.48
N LEU A 183 6.20 -5.77 5.53
CA LEU A 183 5.95 -7.05 6.20
C LEU A 183 5.73 -6.90 7.71
N ASP A 184 6.48 -6.02 8.37
CA ASP A 184 6.29 -5.76 9.80
C ASP A 184 4.91 -5.15 10.10
N ASN A 185 4.43 -4.26 9.23
CA ASN A 185 3.06 -3.74 9.32
C ASN A 185 2.02 -4.86 9.11
N MET A 186 2.22 -5.74 8.13
CA MET A 186 1.33 -6.89 7.91
C MET A 186 1.31 -7.84 9.11
N ARG A 187 2.46 -8.10 9.74
CA ARG A 187 2.56 -8.91 10.97
C ARG A 187 1.83 -8.27 12.14
N ALA A 188 1.99 -6.95 12.33
CA ALA A 188 1.28 -6.21 13.39
C ALA A 188 -0.24 -6.28 13.19
N HIS A 189 -0.72 -6.12 11.95
CA HIS A 189 -2.12 -6.27 11.62
C HIS A 189 -2.65 -7.68 11.83
N ARG A 190 -1.88 -8.72 11.43
CA ARG A 190 -2.22 -10.12 11.70
C ARG A 190 -2.43 -10.35 13.20
N GLN A 191 -1.55 -9.80 14.02
CA GLN A 191 -1.61 -9.97 15.48
C GLN A 191 -2.84 -9.30 16.09
N LEU A 192 -3.22 -8.12 15.59
CA LEU A 192 -4.44 -7.43 15.99
C LEU A 192 -5.69 -8.21 15.57
N SER A 193 -5.78 -8.71 14.34
CA SER A 193 -6.89 -9.51 13.84
C SER A 193 -7.03 -10.83 14.59
N ALA A 194 -5.94 -11.53 14.90
CA ALA A 194 -5.94 -12.75 15.69
C ALA A 194 -6.42 -12.52 17.13
N ASN A 195 -6.01 -11.41 17.74
CA ASN A 195 -6.43 -11.06 19.12
C ASN A 195 -7.91 -10.67 19.20
N LEU A 196 -8.50 -10.11 18.14
CA LEU A 196 -9.91 -9.75 18.08
C LEU A 196 -10.79 -10.98 17.85
N SER A 197 -10.40 -11.89 16.96
CA SER A 197 -11.10 -13.16 16.74
C SER A 197 -11.15 -14.02 18.01
N SER A 198 -10.11 -13.99 18.83
CA SER A 198 -10.08 -14.72 20.11
C SER A 198 -10.96 -14.11 21.21
N LYS A 199 -11.33 -12.81 21.11
CA LYS A 199 -12.23 -12.13 22.05
C LYS A 199 -13.71 -12.25 21.69
N LEU A 200 -14.07 -12.55 20.44
CA LEU A 200 -15.44 -12.73 19.98
C LEU A 200 -15.98 -14.15 20.18
N VAL A 201 -15.13 -15.11 20.56
CA VAL A 201 -15.48 -16.52 20.85
C VAL A 201 -15.68 -16.77 22.36
N ARG A 202 -15.68 -15.72 23.16
CA ARG A 202 -16.08 -15.77 24.59
C ARG A 202 -17.29 -14.85 24.80
#